data_3e232534b67e127e9d92fe118b90946a
#
_entry.id   3e232534b67e127e9d92fe118b90946a
#
_cell.length_a   1.000
_cell.length_b   1.000
_cell.length_c   1.000
_cell.angle_alpha   90.00
_cell.angle_beta   90.00
_cell.angle_gamma   90.00
#
_symmetry.space_group_name_H-M   'P 1'
#
loop_
_entity.id
_entity.type
_entity.pdbx_description
1 polymer ?
#
loop_
_entity_poly.entity_id
_entity_poly.type
_entity_poly.pdbx_seq_one_letter_code
_entity_poly.pdbx_strand_id
1 'polypeptide(L)'
;MSELYIQNTLTRQKEKFEPLHPPHIGLYCCGPTVYSDVHLGNTRTFISFDLVYRYLKYLGYKVRYVRNITDAGHLTNEAGEGKNRMEDQAKLEKLEPMEIVQKYTVGFHDVCRIFNILPPTIEPTATGHIVEQIEMAQQLIQNGMAYESNGSVYFDVKAYNDKGNNYGILSGRNIDELIAGYRDLDGQDEKRNPIDFALWKKASPEHIMQWSSPWGNGFPGWHLECSVMSTKYLGKQFDIHAGGM
;
A
#
# COMPACT_ATOMS: atom_id res chain seq x y z
N MET A 1 28.58 -11.22 -15.53
CA MET A 1 27.87 -10.27 -14.65
C MET A 1 28.35 -10.51 -13.24
N SER A 2 28.63 -9.45 -12.48
CA SER A 2 28.96 -9.58 -11.05
C SER A 2 27.74 -10.11 -10.30
N GLU A 3 27.97 -11.02 -9.35
CA GLU A 3 26.89 -11.56 -8.53
C GLU A 3 26.34 -10.48 -7.60
N LEU A 4 25.02 -10.37 -7.54
CA LEU A 4 24.30 -9.46 -6.63
C LEU A 4 23.77 -10.28 -5.45
N TYR A 5 23.99 -9.77 -4.24
CA TYR A 5 23.42 -10.33 -3.00
C TYR A 5 22.56 -9.28 -2.33
N ILE A 6 21.33 -9.64 -1.97
CA ILE A 6 20.34 -8.76 -1.32
C ILE A 6 19.89 -9.39 -0.01
N GLN A 7 19.64 -8.57 0.99
CA GLN A 7 19.02 -9.01 2.25
C GLN A 7 17.57 -9.43 1.96
N ASN A 8 17.26 -10.70 2.20
CA ASN A 8 15.90 -11.22 2.07
C ASN A 8 15.16 -11.05 3.42
N THR A 9 14.03 -10.33 3.39
CA THR A 9 13.24 -10.07 4.59
C THR A 9 12.62 -11.34 5.17
N LEU A 10 12.26 -12.31 4.31
CA LEU A 10 11.64 -13.56 4.74
C LEU A 10 12.62 -14.44 5.52
N THR A 11 13.83 -14.65 4.97
CA THR A 11 14.85 -15.52 5.56
C THR A 11 15.76 -14.81 6.56
N ARG A 12 15.72 -13.47 6.58
CA ARG A 12 16.62 -12.60 7.38
C ARG A 12 18.09 -12.79 7.03
N GLN A 13 18.40 -13.31 5.84
CA GLN A 13 19.76 -13.56 5.37
C GLN A 13 20.06 -12.78 4.10
N LYS A 14 21.34 -12.56 3.86
CA LYS A 14 21.84 -12.01 2.60
C LYS A 14 21.99 -13.15 1.61
N GLU A 15 21.19 -13.13 0.56
CA GLU A 15 21.08 -14.19 -0.43
C GLU A 15 21.47 -13.70 -1.83
N LYS A 16 21.92 -14.61 -2.68
CA LYS A 16 22.14 -14.33 -4.08
C LYS A 16 20.81 -13.98 -4.74
N PHE A 17 20.79 -12.83 -5.42
CA PHE A 17 19.60 -12.40 -6.12
C PHE A 17 19.48 -13.11 -7.47
N GLU A 18 18.40 -13.84 -7.65
CA GLU A 18 18.07 -14.56 -8.87
C GLU A 18 16.72 -14.06 -9.41
N PRO A 19 16.70 -13.25 -10.49
CA PRO A 19 15.45 -12.75 -11.07
C PRO A 19 14.55 -13.88 -11.56
N LEU A 20 13.25 -13.73 -11.38
CA LEU A 20 12.23 -14.69 -11.85
C LEU A 20 12.26 -14.87 -13.37
N HIS A 21 12.53 -13.79 -14.12
CA HIS A 21 12.51 -13.77 -15.59
C HIS A 21 13.69 -12.98 -16.17
N PRO A 22 14.95 -13.47 -16.04
CA PRO A 22 16.11 -12.73 -16.55
C PRO A 22 16.00 -12.45 -18.06
N PRO A 23 16.42 -11.29 -18.54
CA PRO A 23 17.03 -10.17 -17.83
C PRO A 23 16.03 -9.18 -17.24
N HIS A 24 14.72 -9.50 -17.19
CA HIS A 24 13.66 -8.61 -16.74
C HIS A 24 13.48 -8.73 -15.22
N ILE A 25 13.32 -7.59 -14.55
CA ILE A 25 13.07 -7.48 -13.12
C ILE A 25 11.83 -6.63 -12.90
N GLY A 26 10.91 -7.12 -12.06
CA GLY A 26 9.78 -6.37 -11.51
C GLY A 26 10.15 -5.77 -10.16
N LEU A 27 10.16 -4.45 -10.06
CA LEU A 27 10.39 -3.71 -8.82
C LEU A 27 9.15 -2.87 -8.50
N TYR A 28 8.49 -3.13 -7.38
CA TYR A 28 7.44 -2.29 -6.83
C TYR A 28 7.94 -1.55 -5.59
N CYS A 29 7.70 -0.25 -5.53
CA CYS A 29 7.96 0.55 -4.34
C CYS A 29 6.67 1.26 -3.92
N CYS A 30 6.25 1.07 -2.67
CA CYS A 30 5.14 1.82 -2.10
C CYS A 30 5.49 3.31 -2.11
N GLY A 31 4.64 4.10 -2.74
CA GLY A 31 4.82 5.53 -2.94
C GLY A 31 4.29 6.38 -1.78
N PRO A 32 4.29 7.69 -1.93
CA PRO A 32 3.82 8.60 -0.90
C PRO A 32 2.29 8.62 -0.82
N THR A 33 1.78 8.90 0.38
CA THR A 33 0.42 9.39 0.55
C THR A 33 0.44 10.92 0.47
N VAL A 34 -0.27 11.47 -0.51
CA VAL A 34 -0.13 12.88 -0.91
C VAL A 34 -1.14 13.79 -0.19
N TYR A 35 -1.05 13.87 1.13
CA TYR A 35 -1.83 14.79 1.96
C TYR A 35 -0.97 15.88 2.64
N SER A 36 0.34 15.73 2.62
CA SER A 36 1.30 16.68 3.19
C SER A 36 2.64 16.62 2.46
N ASP A 37 3.52 17.57 2.73
CA ASP A 37 4.88 17.53 2.22
C ASP A 37 5.63 16.28 2.71
N VAL A 38 6.44 15.72 1.82
CA VAL A 38 7.32 14.62 2.19
C VAL A 38 8.44 15.11 3.09
N HIS A 39 8.68 14.39 4.16
CA HIS A 39 9.79 14.66 5.07
C HIS A 39 10.99 13.75 4.77
N LEU A 40 12.13 14.00 5.41
CA LEU A 40 13.37 13.28 5.17
C LEU A 40 13.22 11.76 5.34
N GLY A 41 12.40 11.30 6.27
CA GLY A 41 12.12 9.87 6.48
C GLY A 41 11.50 9.20 5.26
N ASN A 42 10.48 9.84 4.63
CA ASN A 42 9.90 9.33 3.39
C ASN A 42 10.91 9.36 2.25
N THR A 43 11.64 10.47 2.11
CA THR A 43 12.64 10.67 1.05
C THR A 43 13.75 9.62 1.11
N ARG A 44 14.17 9.22 2.32
CA ARG A 44 15.16 8.15 2.53
C ARG A 44 14.75 6.84 1.84
N THR A 45 13.47 6.46 1.94
CA THR A 45 12.96 5.26 1.27
C THR A 45 13.15 5.36 -0.24
N PHE A 46 12.75 6.49 -0.84
CA PHE A 46 12.84 6.68 -2.29
C PHE A 46 14.29 6.73 -2.78
N ILE A 47 15.20 7.38 -2.05
CA ILE A 47 16.64 7.38 -2.36
C ILE A 47 17.21 5.95 -2.29
N SER A 48 16.84 5.18 -1.26
CA SER A 48 17.35 3.82 -1.09
C SER A 48 16.94 2.91 -2.26
N PHE A 49 15.69 3.01 -2.72
CA PHE A 49 15.22 2.20 -3.85
C PHE A 49 15.64 2.77 -5.21
N ASP A 50 15.95 4.06 -5.33
CA ASP A 50 16.63 4.61 -6.49
C ASP A 50 18.04 4.03 -6.66
N LEU A 51 18.79 3.87 -5.57
CA LEU A 51 20.08 3.20 -5.60
C LEU A 51 19.97 1.75 -6.07
N VAL A 52 18.98 1.01 -5.58
CA VAL A 52 18.70 -0.37 -6.05
C VAL A 52 18.36 -0.37 -7.54
N TYR A 53 17.46 0.51 -7.97
CA TYR A 53 17.05 0.63 -9.37
C TYR A 53 18.21 0.95 -10.30
N ARG A 54 19.04 1.93 -9.92
CA ARG A 54 20.25 2.31 -10.69
C ARG A 54 21.24 1.15 -10.77
N TYR A 55 21.46 0.47 -9.67
CA TYR A 55 22.43 -0.63 -9.62
C TYR A 55 21.98 -1.82 -10.46
N LEU A 56 20.70 -2.18 -10.41
CA LEU A 56 20.14 -3.22 -11.28
C LEU A 56 20.31 -2.86 -12.77
N LYS A 57 20.05 -1.61 -13.14
CA LYS A 57 20.29 -1.12 -14.51
C LYS A 57 21.78 -1.17 -14.89
N TYR A 58 22.67 -0.81 -13.99
CA TYR A 58 24.12 -0.88 -14.19
C TYR A 58 24.58 -2.33 -14.44
N LEU A 59 23.99 -3.30 -13.75
CA LEU A 59 24.23 -4.73 -13.98
C LEU A 59 23.65 -5.26 -15.30
N GLY A 60 22.95 -4.44 -16.07
CA GLY A 60 22.40 -4.79 -17.39
C GLY A 60 20.97 -5.37 -17.33
N TYR A 61 20.31 -5.34 -16.19
CA TYR A 61 18.92 -5.79 -16.09
C TYR A 61 17.94 -4.79 -16.71
N LYS A 62 16.83 -5.31 -17.23
CA LYS A 62 15.69 -4.53 -17.75
C LYS A 62 14.65 -4.42 -16.62
N VAL A 63 14.67 -3.31 -15.90
CA VAL A 63 13.83 -3.13 -14.72
C VAL A 63 12.53 -2.41 -15.07
N ARG A 64 11.38 -3.05 -14.80
CA ARG A 64 10.08 -2.40 -14.73
C ARG A 64 9.88 -1.92 -13.31
N TYR A 65 10.04 -0.63 -13.08
CA TYR A 65 9.90 0.01 -11.80
C TYR A 65 8.52 0.66 -11.68
N VAL A 66 7.72 0.19 -10.74
CA VAL A 66 6.39 0.72 -10.42
C VAL A 66 6.45 1.37 -9.05
N ARG A 67 6.02 2.63 -8.95
CA ARG A 67 5.85 3.37 -7.70
C ARG A 67 4.49 4.08 -7.74
N ASN A 68 3.64 3.80 -6.78
CA ASN A 68 2.31 4.40 -6.78
C ASN A 68 2.29 5.79 -6.12
N ILE A 69 1.18 6.50 -6.37
CA ILE A 69 0.73 7.65 -5.59
C ILE A 69 -0.54 7.21 -4.86
N THR A 70 -0.53 7.26 -3.52
CA THR A 70 -1.72 7.02 -2.71
C THR A 70 -2.47 8.34 -2.56
N ASP A 71 -3.47 8.52 -3.41
CA ASP A 71 -4.28 9.73 -3.55
C ASP A 71 -5.72 9.56 -3.03
N ALA A 72 -6.02 8.46 -2.34
CA ALA A 72 -7.30 8.18 -1.72
C ALA A 72 -7.18 7.23 -0.52
N GLY A 73 -8.21 7.21 0.35
CA GLY A 73 -8.43 6.12 1.30
C GLY A 73 -7.49 6.07 2.50
N HIS A 74 -6.78 7.14 2.84
CA HIS A 74 -5.82 7.09 3.95
C HIS A 74 -6.44 7.56 5.27
N LEU A 75 -6.72 6.61 6.16
CA LEU A 75 -7.22 6.87 7.52
C LEU A 75 -6.06 7.10 8.50
N THR A 76 -6.35 7.74 9.64
CA THR A 76 -5.33 8.22 10.58
C THR A 76 -4.59 7.13 11.35
N ASN A 77 -5.12 5.89 11.38
CA ASN A 77 -4.48 4.78 12.09
C ASN A 77 -4.31 3.52 11.24
N GLU A 78 -3.41 2.64 11.67
CA GLU A 78 -3.08 1.36 10.99
C GLU A 78 -4.25 0.37 10.95
N ALA A 79 -5.24 0.54 11.82
CA ALA A 79 -6.42 -0.32 11.87
C ALA A 79 -7.47 0.02 10.80
N GLY A 80 -7.23 1.04 9.98
CA GLY A 80 -8.19 1.53 8.98
C GLY A 80 -9.34 2.33 9.62
N GLU A 81 -9.09 2.95 10.76
CA GLU A 81 -10.03 3.74 11.54
C GLU A 81 -9.53 5.19 11.66
N GLY A 82 -10.44 6.12 11.96
CA GLY A 82 -10.11 7.51 12.16
C GLY A 82 -10.50 8.40 10.99
N LYS A 83 -10.00 9.64 11.01
CA LYS A 83 -10.35 10.66 10.03
C LYS A 83 -9.58 10.50 8.72
N ASN A 84 -10.19 10.88 7.61
CA ASN A 84 -9.52 10.93 6.31
C ASN A 84 -8.53 12.09 6.28
N ARG A 85 -7.24 11.78 6.22
CA ARG A 85 -6.17 12.78 6.27
C ARG A 85 -6.24 13.79 5.11
N MET A 86 -6.65 13.36 3.93
CA MET A 86 -6.76 14.25 2.77
C MET A 86 -7.90 15.25 2.94
N GLU A 87 -9.06 14.81 3.43
CA GLU A 87 -10.19 15.69 3.69
C GLU A 87 -9.94 16.62 4.87
N ASP A 88 -9.30 16.15 5.93
CA ASP A 88 -8.91 17.00 7.06
C ASP A 88 -7.92 18.07 6.62
N GLN A 89 -6.94 17.73 5.79
CA GLN A 89 -5.99 18.70 5.24
C GLN A 89 -6.69 19.67 4.28
N ALA A 90 -7.62 19.18 3.45
CA ALA A 90 -8.41 20.01 2.56
C ALA A 90 -9.26 21.04 3.34
N LYS A 91 -9.92 20.61 4.42
CA LYS A 91 -10.67 21.51 5.30
C LYS A 91 -9.76 22.55 5.97
N LEU A 92 -8.58 22.13 6.41
CA LEU A 92 -7.59 23.00 7.05
C LEU A 92 -7.07 24.07 6.07
N GLU A 93 -6.81 23.70 4.83
CA GLU A 93 -6.31 24.60 3.79
C GLU A 93 -7.44 25.29 3.02
N LYS A 94 -8.71 24.96 3.26
CA LYS A 94 -9.90 25.45 2.53
C LYS A 94 -9.85 25.14 1.02
N LEU A 95 -9.39 23.93 0.70
CA LEU A 95 -9.24 23.41 -0.65
C LEU A 95 -10.11 22.16 -0.85
N GLU A 96 -10.35 21.78 -2.09
CA GLU A 96 -10.92 20.48 -2.42
C GLU A 96 -9.88 19.37 -2.24
N PRO A 97 -10.27 18.11 -1.85
CA PRO A 97 -9.32 17.02 -1.66
C PRO A 97 -8.39 16.78 -2.86
N MET A 98 -8.89 16.92 -4.09
CA MET A 98 -8.08 16.73 -5.30
C MET A 98 -7.09 17.88 -5.55
N GLU A 99 -7.32 19.08 -5.02
CA GLU A 99 -6.33 20.17 -5.04
C GLU A 99 -5.18 19.85 -4.09
N ILE A 100 -5.48 19.26 -2.91
CA ILE A 100 -4.47 18.75 -1.97
C ILE A 100 -3.61 17.66 -2.64
N VAL A 101 -4.25 16.67 -3.24
CA VAL A 101 -3.58 15.60 -3.99
C VAL A 101 -2.64 16.19 -5.06
N GLN A 102 -3.14 17.12 -5.89
CA GLN A 102 -2.33 17.75 -6.94
C GLN A 102 -1.14 18.51 -6.36
N LYS A 103 -1.38 19.36 -5.35
CA LYS A 103 -0.35 20.17 -4.69
C LYS A 103 0.81 19.30 -4.17
N TYR A 104 0.50 18.28 -3.38
CA TYR A 104 1.51 17.45 -2.74
C TYR A 104 2.13 16.40 -3.66
N THR A 105 1.43 15.99 -4.73
CA THR A 105 2.03 15.18 -5.79
C THR A 105 3.11 15.95 -6.54
N VAL A 106 2.84 17.19 -6.91
CA VAL A 106 3.85 18.08 -7.54
C VAL A 106 5.01 18.31 -6.59
N GLY A 107 4.75 18.62 -5.31
CA GLY A 107 5.78 18.79 -4.30
C GLY A 107 6.66 17.55 -4.13
N PHE A 108 6.06 16.36 -4.13
CA PHE A 108 6.81 15.10 -4.10
C PHE A 108 7.72 14.93 -5.32
N HIS A 109 7.23 15.23 -6.53
CA HIS A 109 8.06 15.17 -7.73
C HIS A 109 9.19 16.19 -7.72
N ASP A 110 8.98 17.38 -7.14
CA ASP A 110 10.02 18.40 -6.95
C ASP A 110 11.11 17.90 -6.01
N VAL A 111 10.75 17.27 -4.90
CA VAL A 111 11.69 16.63 -3.97
C VAL A 111 12.48 15.51 -4.68
N CYS A 112 11.80 14.67 -5.47
CA CYS A 112 12.49 13.65 -6.26
C CYS A 112 13.53 14.25 -7.21
N ARG A 113 13.22 15.38 -7.86
CA ARG A 113 14.17 16.10 -8.74
C ARG A 113 15.35 16.68 -7.97
N ILE A 114 15.11 17.30 -6.82
CA ILE A 114 16.16 17.86 -5.96
C ILE A 114 17.17 16.77 -5.53
N PHE A 115 16.68 15.59 -5.16
CA PHE A 115 17.53 14.46 -4.76
C PHE A 115 18.01 13.59 -5.94
N ASN A 116 17.77 14.02 -7.18
CA ASN A 116 18.15 13.27 -8.40
C ASN A 116 17.63 11.83 -8.41
N ILE A 117 16.44 11.59 -7.87
CA ILE A 117 15.77 10.29 -7.89
C ILE A 117 15.17 10.07 -9.27
N LEU A 118 15.49 8.95 -9.90
CA LEU A 118 14.95 8.60 -11.22
C LEU A 118 13.43 8.36 -11.15
N PRO A 119 12.69 8.79 -12.17
CA PRO A 119 11.27 8.48 -12.24
C PRO A 119 11.05 6.96 -12.38
N PRO A 120 9.96 6.41 -11.85
CA PRO A 120 9.56 5.04 -12.13
C PRO A 120 9.16 4.88 -13.60
N THR A 121 9.10 3.64 -14.08
CA THR A 121 8.57 3.34 -15.42
C THR A 121 7.06 3.51 -15.49
N ILE A 122 6.37 3.24 -14.38
CA ILE A 122 4.91 3.40 -14.23
C ILE A 122 4.65 4.01 -12.85
N GLU A 123 3.86 5.08 -12.80
CA GLU A 123 3.45 5.73 -11.55
C GLU A 123 1.91 5.76 -11.47
N PRO A 124 1.28 4.65 -11.04
CA PRO A 124 -0.17 4.55 -10.95
C PRO A 124 -0.71 5.26 -9.70
N THR A 125 -1.98 5.67 -9.75
CA THR A 125 -2.69 6.27 -8.61
C THR A 125 -3.70 5.30 -8.01
N ALA A 126 -3.99 5.42 -6.71
CA ALA A 126 -5.00 4.61 -6.03
C ALA A 126 -6.40 4.90 -6.61
N THR A 127 -6.72 6.19 -6.88
CA THR A 127 -8.00 6.59 -7.49
C THR A 127 -8.19 6.02 -8.90
N GLY A 128 -7.12 5.86 -9.66
CA GLY A 128 -7.14 5.25 -10.99
C GLY A 128 -7.37 3.73 -10.98
N HIS A 129 -7.44 3.11 -9.80
CA HIS A 129 -7.53 1.64 -9.63
C HIS A 129 -8.64 1.21 -8.66
N ILE A 130 -9.67 2.02 -8.50
CA ILE A 130 -10.81 1.74 -7.61
C ILE A 130 -11.54 0.45 -8.03
N VAL A 131 -11.76 0.25 -9.32
CA VAL A 131 -12.46 -0.94 -9.83
C VAL A 131 -11.71 -2.22 -9.44
N GLU A 132 -10.41 -2.26 -9.69
CA GLU A 132 -9.58 -3.42 -9.37
C GLU A 132 -9.45 -3.65 -7.85
N GLN A 133 -9.51 -2.59 -7.06
CA GLN A 133 -9.53 -2.71 -5.58
C GLN A 133 -10.84 -3.36 -5.12
N ILE A 134 -11.98 -2.96 -5.68
CA ILE A 134 -13.28 -3.58 -5.39
C ILE A 134 -13.27 -5.06 -5.82
N GLU A 135 -12.76 -5.36 -7.02
CA GLU A 135 -12.66 -6.73 -7.53
C GLU A 135 -11.78 -7.61 -6.64
N MET A 136 -10.64 -7.10 -6.17
CA MET A 136 -9.77 -7.83 -5.25
C MET A 136 -10.45 -8.09 -3.91
N ALA A 137 -11.15 -7.11 -3.34
CA ALA A 137 -11.92 -7.28 -2.11
C ALA A 137 -13.03 -8.34 -2.28
N GLN A 138 -13.76 -8.34 -3.40
CA GLN A 138 -14.75 -9.36 -3.72
C GLN A 138 -14.11 -10.76 -3.81
N GLN A 139 -12.96 -10.88 -4.46
CA GLN A 139 -12.23 -12.14 -4.57
C GLN A 139 -11.80 -12.67 -3.20
N LEU A 140 -11.34 -11.79 -2.30
CA LEU A 140 -10.97 -12.16 -0.93
C LEU A 140 -12.18 -12.65 -0.13
N ILE A 141 -13.37 -12.03 -0.30
CA ILE A 141 -14.62 -12.50 0.30
C ILE A 141 -14.98 -13.89 -0.25
N GLN A 142 -14.96 -14.08 -1.57
CA GLN A 142 -15.25 -15.37 -2.20
C GLN A 142 -14.31 -16.48 -1.74
N ASN A 143 -13.04 -16.14 -1.50
CA ASN A 143 -12.04 -17.06 -0.98
C ASN A 143 -12.16 -17.28 0.54
N GLY A 144 -13.10 -16.63 1.22
CA GLY A 144 -13.30 -16.73 2.67
C GLY A 144 -12.12 -16.20 3.49
N MET A 145 -11.46 -15.14 3.00
CA MET A 145 -10.38 -14.43 3.68
C MET A 145 -10.75 -12.97 3.99
N ALA A 146 -11.96 -12.58 3.66
CA ALA A 146 -12.54 -11.29 4.00
C ALA A 146 -14.03 -11.43 4.24
N TYR A 147 -14.63 -10.45 4.90
CA TYR A 147 -16.07 -10.41 5.17
C TYR A 147 -16.60 -8.97 5.11
N GLU A 148 -17.88 -8.86 4.78
CA GLU A 148 -18.62 -7.60 4.89
C GLU A 148 -19.18 -7.43 6.30
N SER A 149 -19.12 -6.21 6.80
CA SER A 149 -19.79 -5.78 8.02
C SER A 149 -20.24 -4.33 7.88
N ASN A 150 -21.55 -4.09 7.97
CA ASN A 150 -22.17 -2.76 7.96
C ASN A 150 -21.76 -1.88 6.74
N GLY A 151 -21.55 -2.48 5.57
CA GLY A 151 -21.14 -1.79 4.33
C GLY A 151 -19.63 -1.53 4.22
N SER A 152 -18.84 -2.00 5.18
CA SER A 152 -17.38 -2.06 5.13
C SER A 152 -16.92 -3.50 4.85
N VAL A 153 -15.73 -3.67 4.29
CA VAL A 153 -15.11 -4.99 4.06
C VAL A 153 -13.83 -5.09 4.85
N TYR A 154 -13.68 -6.15 5.62
CA TYR A 154 -12.53 -6.42 6.47
C TYR A 154 -11.81 -7.68 6.03
N PHE A 155 -10.47 -7.66 6.09
CA PHE A 155 -9.66 -8.85 5.96
C PHE A 155 -9.73 -9.66 7.25
N ASP A 156 -10.03 -10.95 7.14
CA ASP A 156 -10.15 -11.89 8.26
C ASP A 156 -8.79 -12.57 8.48
N VAL A 157 -8.02 -12.03 9.42
CA VAL A 157 -6.67 -12.52 9.73
C VAL A 157 -6.71 -13.94 10.28
N LYS A 158 -7.75 -14.27 11.07
CA LYS A 158 -7.90 -15.62 11.60
C LYS A 158 -8.22 -16.62 10.49
N ALA A 159 -9.19 -16.32 9.63
CA ALA A 159 -9.54 -17.19 8.51
C ALA A 159 -8.37 -17.38 7.53
N TYR A 160 -7.53 -16.37 7.34
CA TYR A 160 -6.31 -16.47 6.55
C TYR A 160 -5.33 -17.50 7.13
N ASN A 161 -5.10 -17.48 8.44
CA ASN A 161 -4.24 -18.42 9.12
C ASN A 161 -4.82 -19.84 9.19
N ASP A 162 -6.13 -19.98 9.44
CA ASP A 162 -6.84 -21.26 9.48
C ASP A 162 -6.74 -22.02 8.13
N LYS A 163 -6.47 -21.31 7.03
CA LYS A 163 -6.20 -21.86 5.70
C LYS A 163 -4.74 -22.28 5.49
N GLY A 164 -3.91 -22.28 6.52
CA GLY A 164 -2.51 -22.70 6.48
C GLY A 164 -1.54 -21.59 6.07
N ASN A 165 -1.98 -20.33 6.02
CA ASN A 165 -1.11 -19.19 5.81
C ASN A 165 -0.51 -18.71 7.15
N ASN A 166 0.43 -17.78 7.07
CA ASN A 166 1.08 -17.21 8.25
C ASN A 166 1.09 -15.67 8.15
N TYR A 167 0.08 -15.03 8.73
CA TYR A 167 0.01 -13.57 8.79
C TYR A 167 1.15 -13.02 9.67
N GLY A 168 1.82 -11.99 9.18
CA GLY A 168 2.94 -11.38 9.92
C GLY A 168 4.31 -12.03 9.68
N ILE A 169 4.42 -13.06 8.83
CA ILE A 169 5.68 -13.76 8.55
C ILE A 169 6.82 -12.82 8.12
N LEU A 170 6.54 -11.78 7.34
CA LEU A 170 7.53 -10.80 6.90
C LEU A 170 7.89 -9.79 7.99
N SER A 171 6.90 -9.32 8.77
CA SER A 171 7.12 -8.37 9.86
C SER A 171 7.74 -9.01 11.09
N GLY A 172 7.59 -10.32 11.25
CA GLY A 172 7.99 -11.06 12.46
C GLY A 172 7.14 -10.75 13.68
N ARG A 173 5.97 -10.11 13.49
CA ARG A 173 5.04 -9.79 14.57
C ARG A 173 4.26 -11.05 14.97
N ASN A 174 4.15 -11.27 16.27
CA ASN A 174 3.30 -12.32 16.83
C ASN A 174 1.85 -11.80 16.93
N ILE A 175 0.90 -12.60 16.42
CA ILE A 175 -0.53 -12.25 16.44
C ILE A 175 -1.06 -12.09 17.86
N ASP A 176 -0.64 -12.96 18.78
CA ASP A 176 -1.10 -12.90 20.19
C ASP A 176 -0.61 -11.60 20.87
N GLU A 177 0.60 -11.14 20.54
CA GLU A 177 1.12 -9.86 21.01
C GLU A 177 0.37 -8.66 20.38
N LEU A 178 -0.03 -8.78 19.11
CA LEU A 178 -0.86 -7.77 18.45
C LEU A 178 -2.24 -7.68 19.11
N ILE A 179 -2.87 -8.79 19.42
CA ILE A 179 -4.17 -8.83 20.13
C ILE A 179 -4.02 -8.25 21.54
N ALA A 180 -2.98 -8.64 22.27
CA ALA A 180 -2.74 -8.17 23.64
C ALA A 180 -2.41 -6.67 23.73
N GLY A 181 -1.79 -6.10 22.71
CA GLY A 181 -1.43 -4.68 22.59
C GLY A 181 -2.55 -3.79 22.04
N TYR A 182 -3.67 -4.37 21.65
CA TYR A 182 -4.78 -3.64 21.04
C TYR A 182 -5.50 -2.77 22.08
N ARG A 183 -5.59 -1.46 21.81
CA ARG A 183 -6.40 -0.54 22.60
C ARG A 183 -7.81 -0.49 22.03
N ASP A 184 -8.81 -0.36 22.90
CA ASP A 184 -10.20 -0.10 22.51
C ASP A 184 -10.26 1.23 21.73
N LEU A 185 -10.50 1.15 20.41
CA LEU A 185 -10.65 2.29 19.51
C LEU A 185 -12.06 2.27 18.91
N ASP A 186 -12.59 3.43 18.56
CA ASP A 186 -13.89 3.56 17.91
C ASP A 186 -13.99 2.74 16.61
N GLY A 187 -15.12 2.05 16.40
CA GLY A 187 -15.37 1.24 15.19
C GLY A 187 -15.05 -0.25 15.32
N GLN A 188 -14.70 -0.74 16.49
CA GLN A 188 -14.39 -2.16 16.72
C GLN A 188 -15.63 -3.07 16.68
N ASP A 189 -16.83 -2.54 16.92
CA ASP A 189 -18.08 -3.30 16.90
C ASP A 189 -18.38 -3.93 15.52
N GLU A 190 -17.75 -3.45 14.46
CA GLU A 190 -17.89 -3.97 13.09
C GLU A 190 -16.95 -5.14 12.80
N LYS A 191 -15.87 -5.32 13.57
CA LYS A 191 -14.85 -6.34 13.33
C LYS A 191 -15.15 -7.63 14.07
N ARG A 192 -14.85 -8.76 13.45
CA ARG A 192 -14.89 -10.08 14.10
C ARG A 192 -13.76 -10.27 15.09
N ASN A 193 -12.58 -9.75 14.74
CA ASN A 193 -11.39 -9.77 15.58
C ASN A 193 -10.71 -8.39 15.58
N PRO A 194 -10.11 -7.97 16.70
CA PRO A 194 -9.45 -6.66 16.78
C PRO A 194 -8.34 -6.45 15.75
N ILE A 195 -7.65 -7.51 15.34
CA ILE A 195 -6.55 -7.47 14.36
C ILE A 195 -6.99 -7.42 12.91
N ASP A 196 -8.30 -7.63 12.63
CA ASP A 196 -8.82 -7.50 11.28
C ASP A 196 -8.70 -6.04 10.82
N PHE A 197 -8.47 -5.82 9.55
CA PHE A 197 -8.29 -4.47 9.01
C PHE A 197 -9.17 -4.23 7.79
N ALA A 198 -9.54 -2.96 7.59
CA ALA A 198 -10.43 -2.58 6.52
C ALA A 198 -9.74 -2.66 5.16
N LEU A 199 -10.35 -3.37 4.21
CA LEU A 199 -10.03 -3.36 2.78
C LEU A 199 -10.86 -2.31 2.04
N TRP A 200 -12.11 -2.13 2.48
CA TRP A 200 -13.05 -1.12 1.98
C TRP A 200 -13.83 -0.55 3.15
N LYS A 201 -13.91 0.75 3.26
CA LYS A 201 -14.63 1.41 4.36
C LYS A 201 -15.86 2.10 3.82
N LYS A 202 -17.00 1.92 4.50
CA LYS A 202 -18.24 2.65 4.24
C LYS A 202 -18.00 4.15 4.42
N ALA A 203 -18.40 4.95 3.45
CA ALA A 203 -18.34 6.41 3.53
C ALA A 203 -19.50 6.97 4.35
N SER A 204 -19.26 8.02 5.13
CA SER A 204 -20.33 8.86 5.66
C SER A 204 -20.89 9.77 4.56
N PRO A 205 -22.10 10.32 4.73
CA PRO A 205 -22.67 11.24 3.73
C PRO A 205 -21.81 12.47 3.43
N GLU A 206 -21.00 12.88 4.40
CA GLU A 206 -20.11 14.06 4.28
C GLU A 206 -18.78 13.73 3.59
N HIS A 207 -18.50 12.45 3.33
CA HIS A 207 -17.25 12.01 2.72
C HIS A 207 -17.24 12.38 1.25
N ILE A 208 -16.26 13.20 0.83
CA ILE A 208 -16.17 13.72 -0.54
C ILE A 208 -15.60 12.65 -1.48
N MET A 209 -14.50 11.99 -1.06
CA MET A 209 -13.81 10.99 -1.87
C MET A 209 -14.42 9.61 -1.62
N GLN A 210 -15.54 9.32 -2.26
CA GLN A 210 -16.26 8.06 -2.14
C GLN A 210 -16.65 7.51 -3.52
N TRP A 211 -16.74 6.20 -3.62
CA TRP A 211 -17.09 5.48 -4.84
C TRP A 211 -18.16 4.43 -4.56
N SER A 212 -19.00 4.19 -5.55
CA SER A 212 -20.00 3.13 -5.49
C SER A 212 -19.34 1.75 -5.53
N SER A 213 -19.80 0.87 -4.67
CA SER A 213 -19.34 -0.51 -4.59
C SER A 213 -20.52 -1.46 -4.35
N PRO A 214 -20.35 -2.78 -4.43
CA PRO A 214 -21.39 -3.74 -4.08
C PRO A 214 -21.89 -3.65 -2.62
N TRP A 215 -21.10 -3.03 -1.74
CA TRP A 215 -21.40 -2.84 -0.32
C TRP A 215 -21.96 -1.46 0.00
N GLY A 216 -22.17 -0.63 -1.02
CA GLY A 216 -22.57 0.77 -0.91
C GLY A 216 -21.42 1.75 -1.20
N ASN A 217 -21.69 3.03 -0.96
CA ASN A 217 -20.66 4.06 -1.13
C ASN A 217 -19.58 3.93 -0.07
N GLY A 218 -18.33 3.98 -0.52
CA GLY A 218 -17.18 3.81 0.35
C GLY A 218 -15.87 4.23 -0.32
N PHE A 219 -14.77 3.89 0.33
CA PHE A 219 -13.43 4.20 -0.12
C PHE A 219 -12.45 3.07 0.25
N PRO A 220 -11.31 2.95 -0.44
CA PRO A 220 -10.32 1.91 -0.17
C PRO A 220 -9.74 2.01 1.25
N GLY A 221 -9.57 0.86 1.88
CA GLY A 221 -8.78 0.69 3.09
C GLY A 221 -7.28 0.62 2.79
N TRP A 222 -6.48 0.34 3.81
CA TRP A 222 -5.03 0.41 3.74
C TRP A 222 -4.40 -0.76 2.99
N HIS A 223 -3.38 -0.47 2.17
CA HIS A 223 -2.54 -1.41 1.42
C HIS A 223 -3.21 -2.26 0.34
N LEU A 224 -4.52 -2.20 0.16
CA LEU A 224 -5.20 -2.87 -0.92
C LEU A 224 -4.74 -2.32 -2.28
N GLU A 225 -4.56 -1.00 -2.36
CA GLU A 225 -4.08 -0.30 -3.54
C GLU A 225 -2.71 -0.80 -4.00
N CYS A 226 -1.76 -0.99 -3.08
CA CYS A 226 -0.43 -1.49 -3.40
C CYS A 226 -0.48 -2.92 -3.94
N SER A 227 -1.31 -3.79 -3.35
CA SER A 227 -1.49 -5.18 -3.81
C SER A 227 -2.08 -5.23 -5.21
N VAL A 228 -3.08 -4.40 -5.47
CA VAL A 228 -3.73 -4.29 -6.78
C VAL A 228 -2.77 -3.77 -7.84
N MET A 229 -2.12 -2.63 -7.60
CA MET A 229 -1.25 -2.00 -8.59
C MET A 229 0.00 -2.82 -8.85
N SER A 230 0.61 -3.44 -7.83
CA SER A 230 1.75 -4.33 -8.03
C SER A 230 1.37 -5.55 -8.88
N THR A 231 0.27 -6.21 -8.58
CA THR A 231 -0.21 -7.37 -9.33
C THR A 231 -0.58 -7.03 -10.77
N LYS A 232 -1.25 -5.88 -10.98
CA LYS A 232 -1.66 -5.42 -12.31
C LYS A 232 -0.46 -5.18 -13.24
N TYR A 233 0.59 -4.54 -12.76
CA TYR A 233 1.70 -4.10 -13.58
C TYR A 233 2.90 -5.04 -13.60
N LEU A 234 3.06 -5.86 -12.57
CA LEU A 234 4.20 -6.77 -12.43
C LEU A 234 3.82 -8.25 -12.45
N GLY A 235 2.52 -8.56 -12.32
CA GLY A 235 2.01 -9.94 -12.26
C GLY A 235 1.88 -10.45 -10.83
N LYS A 236 1.38 -11.68 -10.69
CA LYS A 236 1.10 -12.31 -9.38
C LYS A 236 2.36 -12.52 -8.52
N GLN A 237 3.50 -12.71 -9.16
CA GLN A 237 4.81 -12.78 -8.54
C GLN A 237 5.75 -11.83 -9.27
N PHE A 238 6.59 -11.15 -8.53
CA PHE A 238 7.61 -10.24 -9.04
C PHE A 238 8.81 -10.23 -8.07
N ASP A 239 9.92 -9.63 -8.50
CA ASP A 239 11.21 -9.86 -7.85
C ASP A 239 11.38 -9.08 -6.54
N ILE A 240 10.97 -7.81 -6.50
CA ILE A 240 11.22 -6.92 -5.35
C ILE A 240 9.97 -6.12 -5.01
N HIS A 241 9.48 -6.27 -3.77
CA HIS A 241 8.47 -5.41 -3.18
C HIS A 241 9.11 -4.58 -2.07
N ALA A 242 9.04 -3.28 -2.19
CA ALA A 242 9.68 -2.32 -1.30
C ALA A 242 8.66 -1.40 -0.62
N GLY A 243 8.93 -1.09 0.64
CA GLY A 243 8.14 -0.15 1.44
C GLY A 243 9.00 0.58 2.45
N GLY A 244 8.46 1.66 3.03
CA GLY A 244 9.04 2.30 4.23
C GLY A 244 8.85 1.41 5.46
N MET A 245 9.82 1.45 6.37
CA MET A 245 9.73 0.86 7.71
C MET A 245 9.50 1.95 8.74
#